data_cef12d209e1ab2f1636c90b412fefced
#
_entry.id   cef12d209e1ab2f1636c90b412fefced
#
_cell.length_a   1.000
_cell.length_b   1.000
_cell.length_c   1.000
_cell.angle_alpha   90.00
_cell.angle_beta   90.00
_cell.angle_gamma   90.00
#
_symmetry.space_group_name_H-M   'P 1'
#
loop_
_entity.id
_entity.type
_entity.pdbx_description
1 polymer ?
#
loop_
_entity_poly.entity_id
_entity_poly.type
_entity_poly.pdbx_seq_one_letter_code
_entity_poly.pdbx_strand_id
1 'polypeptide(L)'
;QEGDPHVKYGNAILTGNDLRVNPYAYMATTFKQTDENTLNTSLKIMQDLKFITKGLSVNALINFKNWSSSSYHRDIKPFYYGVADNSYDPADPTTFDLKLLDTGDQYITESGIGKSSDRTIFMQFQINYARQFGMHNVGGMLMYMQRDYKSGVLPNRNQGVSGRLTYDYGQRYLVEFNFGYNGTERLAKGDRFEFFPAASLGWVVSNEPFFEPLRNKIDNLKLRASYGLVGSDETGTKWGHFLYLDDVKLNSLGYSTGYDWKYMSGPNITRYHVPNASWERSKKLDIGLDLTLFRHWNIVADYFYEKRTNILMPRYTWAKQLGYSATPWSNVGKVDNWGWEFSTSYH
;
A
#
# COMPACT_ATOMS: atom_id res chain seq x y z
N GLN A 1 43.56 26.30 -29.59
CA GLN A 1 43.65 27.75 -29.32
C GLN A 1 43.98 27.85 -27.83
N GLU A 2 45.14 28.44 -27.54
CA GLU A 2 45.54 28.83 -26.18
C GLU A 2 44.55 29.85 -25.68
N GLY A 3 43.80 29.52 -24.63
CA GLY A 3 42.88 30.45 -23.95
C GLY A 3 41.42 30.03 -23.81
N ASP A 4 41.06 28.84 -24.23
CA ASP A 4 39.69 28.36 -24.11
C ASP A 4 39.46 27.74 -22.69
N PRO A 5 38.73 28.38 -21.77
CA PRO A 5 38.68 27.98 -20.35
C PRO A 5 37.81 26.77 -20.08
N HIS A 6 37.22 26.13 -21.12
CA HIS A 6 36.31 25.03 -20.92
C HIS A 6 36.97 23.66 -21.20
N VAL A 7 36.42 22.62 -20.53
CA VAL A 7 36.81 21.23 -20.75
C VAL A 7 36.25 20.73 -22.08
N LYS A 8 37.11 20.14 -22.94
CA LYS A 8 36.74 19.55 -24.21
C LYS A 8 36.41 18.08 -24.05
N TYR A 9 35.17 17.68 -24.37
CA TYR A 9 34.74 16.29 -24.31
C TYR A 9 34.67 15.71 -25.74
N GLY A 10 35.27 14.57 -25.95
CA GLY A 10 35.18 13.86 -27.21
C GLY A 10 33.79 13.30 -27.46
N ASN A 11 33.29 13.43 -28.72
CA ASN A 11 32.03 12.84 -29.13
C ASN A 11 32.06 12.50 -30.64
N ALA A 12 31.02 11.80 -31.09
CA ALA A 12 30.82 11.49 -32.49
C ALA A 12 29.35 11.67 -32.89
N ILE A 13 29.12 12.11 -34.10
CA ILE A 13 27.81 12.27 -34.68
C ILE A 13 27.28 10.89 -35.06
N LEU A 14 26.02 10.58 -34.63
CA LEU A 14 25.22 9.46 -35.11
C LEU A 14 24.55 9.84 -36.46
N THR A 15 23.59 9.06 -36.86
CA THR A 15 22.77 9.34 -38.06
C THR A 15 22.01 10.64 -37.90
N GLY A 16 22.12 11.55 -38.85
CA GLY A 16 21.58 12.92 -38.72
C GLY A 16 22.56 13.85 -38.02
N ASN A 17 22.08 14.64 -37.09
CA ASN A 17 22.88 15.56 -36.26
C ASN A 17 22.93 15.16 -34.78
N ASP A 18 22.48 13.95 -34.44
CA ASP A 18 22.45 13.47 -33.08
C ASP A 18 23.83 13.06 -32.59
N LEU A 19 24.21 13.55 -31.41
CA LEU A 19 25.44 13.17 -30.73
C LEU A 19 25.25 11.86 -29.95
N ARG A 20 26.33 11.12 -29.78
CA ARG A 20 26.33 9.99 -28.85
C ARG A 20 26.27 10.47 -27.40
N VAL A 21 25.69 9.64 -26.54
CA VAL A 21 25.81 9.89 -25.09
C VAL A 21 27.24 9.63 -24.65
N ASN A 22 27.90 10.65 -24.09
CA ASN A 22 29.21 10.49 -23.47
C ASN A 22 29.03 10.36 -21.96
N PRO A 23 29.13 9.14 -21.35
CA PRO A 23 28.89 8.92 -19.94
C PRO A 23 29.84 9.70 -19.04
N TYR A 24 31.11 9.86 -19.46
CA TYR A 24 32.10 10.60 -18.68
C TYR A 24 31.77 12.10 -18.63
N ALA A 25 31.41 12.70 -19.75
CA ALA A 25 30.96 14.09 -19.79
C ALA A 25 29.72 14.28 -18.90
N TYR A 26 28.72 13.40 -19.01
CA TYR A 26 27.53 13.41 -18.19
C TYR A 26 27.83 13.34 -16.69
N MET A 27 28.70 12.43 -16.27
CA MET A 27 29.11 12.30 -14.86
C MET A 27 29.90 13.51 -14.35
N ALA A 28 30.71 14.16 -15.20
CA ALA A 28 31.52 15.30 -14.83
C ALA A 28 30.76 16.62 -14.80
N THR A 29 29.66 16.74 -15.57
CA THR A 29 28.91 17.97 -15.75
C THR A 29 27.54 18.00 -15.08
N THR A 30 27.07 16.83 -14.58
CA THR A 30 25.77 16.73 -13.95
C THR A 30 25.93 16.49 -12.44
N PHE A 31 25.25 17.29 -11.65
CA PHE A 31 25.23 17.16 -10.20
C PHE A 31 23.81 17.17 -9.68
N LYS A 32 23.40 16.09 -9.00
CA LYS A 32 22.08 15.95 -8.37
C LYS A 32 22.25 15.71 -6.88
N GLN A 33 21.59 16.53 -6.08
CA GLN A 33 21.50 16.32 -4.63
C GLN A 33 20.02 16.11 -4.25
N THR A 34 19.79 15.15 -3.38
CA THR A 34 18.47 14.88 -2.81
C THR A 34 18.61 14.83 -1.29
N ASP A 35 17.80 15.62 -0.62
CA ASP A 35 17.68 15.66 0.83
C ASP A 35 16.31 15.12 1.22
N GLU A 36 16.29 14.11 2.09
CA GLU A 36 15.07 13.49 2.57
C GLU A 36 14.98 13.58 4.09
N ASN A 37 13.84 14.03 4.58
CA ASN A 37 13.58 14.16 6.00
C ASN A 37 12.29 13.44 6.38
N THR A 38 12.31 12.69 7.47
CA THR A 38 11.12 12.08 8.06
C THR A 38 10.99 12.50 9.51
N LEU A 39 9.92 13.21 9.82
CA LEU A 39 9.50 13.50 11.18
C LEU A 39 8.38 12.52 11.56
N ASN A 40 8.58 11.77 12.63
CA ASN A 40 7.57 10.88 13.19
C ASN A 40 7.44 11.12 14.70
N THR A 41 6.31 11.66 15.11
CA THR A 41 6.05 12.04 16.50
C THR A 41 4.79 11.34 16.99
N SER A 42 4.86 10.72 18.16
CA SER A 42 3.72 10.06 18.79
C SER A 42 3.50 10.60 20.20
N LEU A 43 2.25 10.91 20.50
CA LEU A 43 1.79 11.19 21.86
C LEU A 43 0.85 10.05 22.27
N LYS A 44 1.22 9.34 23.34
CA LYS A 44 0.40 8.28 23.93
C LYS A 44 0.03 8.66 25.37
N ILE A 45 -1.26 8.66 25.66
CA ILE A 45 -1.81 8.89 26.99
C ILE A 45 -2.50 7.61 27.43
N MET A 46 -2.18 7.13 28.61
CA MET A 46 -2.82 5.96 29.21
C MET A 46 -3.29 6.35 30.61
N GLN A 47 -4.56 6.10 30.89
CA GLN A 47 -5.16 6.39 32.18
C GLN A 47 -5.88 5.16 32.69
N ASP A 48 -5.48 4.73 33.87
CA ASP A 48 -6.19 3.71 34.62
C ASP A 48 -7.39 4.36 35.36
N LEU A 49 -8.55 3.81 35.15
CA LEU A 49 -9.82 4.30 35.72
C LEU A 49 -10.32 3.40 36.84
N LYS A 50 -9.41 2.82 37.65
CA LYS A 50 -9.77 1.97 38.80
C LYS A 50 -10.67 2.66 39.81
N PHE A 51 -10.67 3.99 39.87
CA PHE A 51 -11.53 4.78 40.71
C PHE A 51 -13.02 4.73 40.29
N ILE A 52 -13.30 4.43 39.02
CA ILE A 52 -14.66 4.19 38.52
C ILE A 52 -15.04 2.72 38.69
N THR A 53 -14.20 1.84 38.14
CA THR A 53 -14.34 0.39 38.27
C THR A 53 -13.02 -0.33 38.06
N LYS A 54 -12.78 -1.42 38.82
CA LYS A 54 -11.59 -2.24 38.69
C LYS A 54 -11.51 -2.84 37.29
N GLY A 55 -10.35 -2.71 36.64
CA GLY A 55 -10.08 -3.27 35.31
C GLY A 55 -10.43 -2.36 34.15
N LEU A 56 -10.92 -1.15 34.38
CA LEU A 56 -11.18 -0.16 33.33
C LEU A 56 -9.95 0.71 33.10
N SER A 57 -9.60 0.89 31.82
CA SER A 57 -8.55 1.82 31.40
C SER A 57 -8.91 2.47 30.06
N VAL A 58 -8.34 3.64 29.79
CA VAL A 58 -8.44 4.33 28.51
C VAL A 58 -7.06 4.64 27.98
N ASN A 59 -6.92 4.54 26.67
CA ASN A 59 -5.71 4.87 25.94
C ASN A 59 -6.07 5.83 24.81
N ALA A 60 -5.25 6.86 24.64
CA ALA A 60 -5.29 7.74 23.48
C ALA A 60 -3.94 7.77 22.81
N LEU A 61 -3.90 7.70 21.49
CA LEU A 61 -2.70 7.80 20.70
C LEU A 61 -2.93 8.79 19.56
N ILE A 62 -2.04 9.77 19.44
CA ILE A 62 -1.95 10.65 18.28
C ILE A 62 -0.56 10.46 17.69
N ASN A 63 -0.49 10.12 16.43
CA ASN A 63 0.76 10.01 15.67
C ASN A 63 0.72 10.97 14.48
N PHE A 64 1.78 11.74 14.36
CA PHE A 64 2.04 12.61 13.23
C PHE A 64 3.30 12.16 12.52
N LYS A 65 3.18 11.83 11.25
CA LYS A 65 4.31 11.51 10.37
C LYS A 65 4.30 12.47 9.19
N ASN A 66 5.44 13.08 8.93
CA ASN A 66 5.69 13.88 7.74
C ASN A 66 6.99 13.40 7.09
N TRP A 67 6.92 13.08 5.82
CA TRP A 67 8.07 12.86 4.97
C TRP A 67 8.16 14.01 3.96
N SER A 68 9.36 14.49 3.74
CA SER A 68 9.65 15.51 2.75
C SER A 68 10.94 15.20 2.01
N SER A 69 10.93 15.38 0.72
CA SER A 69 12.09 15.25 -0.15
C SER A 69 12.26 16.54 -0.97
N SER A 70 13.48 17.01 -1.02
CA SER A 70 13.88 18.13 -1.85
C SER A 70 15.06 17.70 -2.70
N SER A 71 14.95 17.82 -4.00
CA SER A 71 16.05 17.52 -4.92
C SER A 71 16.33 18.73 -5.80
N TYR A 72 17.57 19.04 -5.98
CA TYR A 72 17.99 20.00 -6.98
C TYR A 72 19.03 19.39 -7.92
N HIS A 73 19.01 19.85 -9.13
CA HIS A 73 19.81 19.40 -10.22
C HIS A 73 20.57 20.59 -10.80
N ARG A 74 21.86 20.44 -10.96
CA ARG A 74 22.74 21.41 -11.60
C ARG A 74 23.45 20.70 -12.74
N ASP A 75 23.43 21.29 -13.89
CA ASP A 75 24.09 20.77 -15.07
C ASP A 75 24.80 21.88 -15.85
N ILE A 76 25.86 21.49 -16.49
CA ILE A 76 26.54 22.30 -17.50
C ILE A 76 26.45 21.48 -18.79
N LYS A 77 25.90 22.08 -19.83
CA LYS A 77 25.97 21.47 -21.14
C LYS A 77 27.44 21.39 -21.57
N PRO A 78 28.00 20.18 -21.81
CA PRO A 78 29.40 20.06 -22.17
C PRO A 78 29.66 20.49 -23.60
N PHE A 79 30.87 21.06 -23.84
CA PHE A 79 31.35 21.29 -25.21
C PHE A 79 31.84 19.99 -25.80
N TYR A 80 31.23 19.55 -26.92
CA TYR A 80 31.59 18.33 -27.58
C TYR A 80 32.44 18.60 -28.82
N TYR A 81 33.54 17.84 -28.93
CA TYR A 81 34.49 17.89 -30.03
C TYR A 81 34.65 16.53 -30.69
N GLY A 82 34.78 16.53 -31.98
CA GLY A 82 35.20 15.35 -32.78
C GLY A 82 36.52 15.64 -33.47
N VAL A 83 37.08 14.59 -34.05
CA VAL A 83 38.25 14.74 -34.94
C VAL A 83 37.81 15.42 -36.23
N ALA A 84 38.54 16.48 -36.64
CA ALA A 84 38.25 17.18 -37.91
C ALA A 84 38.50 16.27 -39.12
N ASP A 85 37.70 16.48 -40.16
CA ASP A 85 37.81 15.70 -41.37
C ASP A 85 39.23 15.80 -41.99
N ASN A 86 39.84 14.66 -42.34
CA ASN A 86 41.17 14.56 -42.92
C ASN A 86 42.34 15.05 -42.06
N SER A 87 42.15 15.25 -40.76
CA SER A 87 43.22 15.67 -39.84
C SER A 87 43.89 14.51 -39.08
N TYR A 88 43.33 13.31 -39.14
CA TYR A 88 43.87 12.13 -38.48
C TYR A 88 44.91 11.41 -39.35
N ASP A 89 46.14 11.29 -38.83
CA ASP A 89 47.20 10.48 -39.43
C ASP A 89 47.31 9.13 -38.72
N PRO A 90 47.06 8.01 -39.41
CA PRO A 90 47.25 6.66 -38.84
C PRO A 90 48.68 6.36 -38.38
N ALA A 91 49.68 7.05 -38.96
CA ALA A 91 51.10 6.87 -38.62
C ALA A 91 51.49 7.63 -37.32
N ASP A 92 50.74 8.70 -37.01
CA ASP A 92 50.88 9.45 -35.75
C ASP A 92 49.50 9.72 -35.13
N PRO A 93 48.93 8.77 -34.39
CA PRO A 93 47.57 8.89 -33.83
C PRO A 93 47.43 9.93 -32.73
N THR A 94 48.53 10.60 -32.35
CA THR A 94 48.52 11.66 -31.32
C THR A 94 48.30 13.06 -31.90
N THR A 95 48.42 13.21 -33.22
CA THR A 95 48.30 14.50 -33.94
C THR A 95 47.02 14.53 -34.77
N PHE A 96 46.06 15.32 -34.31
CA PHE A 96 44.78 15.58 -35.03
C PHE A 96 44.19 16.92 -34.64
N ASP A 97 43.41 17.50 -35.52
CA ASP A 97 42.67 18.72 -35.26
C ASP A 97 41.28 18.40 -34.65
N LEU A 98 40.84 19.24 -33.74
CA LEU A 98 39.50 19.12 -33.13
C LEU A 98 38.51 20.03 -33.83
N LYS A 99 37.33 19.46 -34.16
CA LYS A 99 36.17 20.18 -34.68
C LYS A 99 35.11 20.24 -33.59
N LEU A 100 34.59 21.46 -33.31
CA LEU A 100 33.44 21.62 -32.41
C LEU A 100 32.19 20.99 -33.03
N LEU A 101 31.60 20.03 -32.34
CA LEU A 101 30.38 19.35 -32.75
C LEU A 101 29.14 19.97 -32.11
N ASP A 102 29.25 20.39 -30.85
CA ASP A 102 28.16 21.06 -30.12
C ASP A 102 28.73 22.04 -29.09
N THR A 103 28.08 23.21 -29.02
CA THR A 103 28.45 24.28 -28.09
C THR A 103 27.86 24.02 -26.74
N GLY A 104 28.69 24.01 -25.71
CA GLY A 104 28.27 23.87 -24.34
C GLY A 104 27.97 25.22 -23.66
N ASP A 105 27.66 25.16 -22.37
CA ASP A 105 27.43 26.32 -21.50
C ASP A 105 28.73 26.70 -20.79
N GLN A 106 28.95 28.02 -20.59
CA GLN A 106 30.09 28.52 -19.81
C GLN A 106 29.83 28.53 -18.32
N TYR A 107 28.58 28.45 -17.89
CA TYR A 107 28.15 28.56 -16.50
C TYR A 107 27.22 27.42 -16.11
N ILE A 108 27.26 27.04 -14.83
CA ILE A 108 26.32 26.08 -14.25
C ILE A 108 24.90 26.63 -14.32
N THR A 109 24.02 25.86 -14.90
CA THR A 109 22.60 26.17 -14.94
C THR A 109 21.86 25.39 -13.86
N GLU A 110 20.98 26.04 -13.13
CA GLU A 110 20.12 25.39 -12.14
C GLU A 110 18.84 24.93 -12.84
N SER A 111 18.68 23.61 -13.01
CA SER A 111 17.58 23.05 -13.79
C SER A 111 16.41 22.57 -12.92
N GLY A 112 15.99 23.38 -11.99
CA GLY A 112 14.76 23.17 -11.25
C GLY A 112 14.92 22.43 -9.91
N ILE A 113 13.99 22.74 -9.01
CA ILE A 113 13.90 22.14 -7.68
C ILE A 113 12.68 21.20 -7.65
N GLY A 114 12.94 19.91 -7.54
CA GLY A 114 11.89 18.93 -7.25
C GLY A 114 11.56 18.92 -5.77
N LYS A 115 10.27 19.07 -5.42
CA LYS A 115 9.79 18.95 -4.03
C LYS A 115 8.68 17.94 -3.96
N SER A 116 8.74 17.06 -2.98
CA SER A 116 7.69 16.09 -2.69
C SER A 116 7.51 15.99 -1.19
N SER A 117 6.29 15.80 -0.74
CA SER A 117 6.02 15.58 0.67
C SER A 117 4.75 14.76 0.86
N ASP A 118 4.72 13.99 1.93
CA ASP A 118 3.52 13.36 2.42
C ASP A 118 3.33 13.60 3.93
N ARG A 119 2.09 13.49 4.36
CA ARG A 119 1.71 13.66 5.76
C ARG A 119 0.69 12.61 6.14
N THR A 120 0.91 11.97 7.28
CA THR A 120 -0.06 11.10 7.91
C THR A 120 -0.38 11.62 9.30
N ILE A 121 -1.67 11.77 9.60
CA ILE A 121 -2.18 11.96 10.95
C ILE A 121 -2.96 10.71 11.30
N PHE A 122 -2.62 10.07 12.40
CA PHE A 122 -3.31 8.91 12.93
C PHE A 122 -3.75 9.21 14.36
N MET A 123 -5.03 8.98 14.62
CA MET A 123 -5.63 9.13 15.95
C MET A 123 -6.33 7.84 16.34
N GLN A 124 -6.13 7.42 17.59
CA GLN A 124 -6.76 6.26 18.16
C GLN A 124 -7.20 6.60 19.57
N PHE A 125 -8.43 6.24 19.89
CA PHE A 125 -8.99 6.28 21.24
C PHE A 125 -9.52 4.90 21.57
N GLN A 126 -9.16 4.37 22.75
CA GLN A 126 -9.49 3.01 23.14
C GLN A 126 -9.90 2.95 24.61
N ILE A 127 -10.99 2.26 24.87
CA ILE A 127 -11.47 1.90 26.20
C ILE A 127 -11.28 0.40 26.36
N ASN A 128 -10.66 -0.01 27.47
CA ASN A 128 -10.44 -1.43 27.79
C ASN A 128 -11.06 -1.73 29.15
N TYR A 129 -11.64 -2.89 29.25
CA TYR A 129 -12.12 -3.46 30.48
C TYR A 129 -11.66 -4.91 30.60
N ALA A 130 -11.07 -5.29 31.73
CA ALA A 130 -10.69 -6.66 32.00
C ALA A 130 -10.87 -6.96 33.47
N ARG A 131 -11.68 -7.99 33.78
CA ARG A 131 -11.99 -8.35 35.19
C ARG A 131 -12.27 -9.83 35.31
N GLN A 132 -11.81 -10.37 36.43
CA GLN A 132 -12.07 -11.74 36.85
C GLN A 132 -13.12 -11.75 37.98
N PHE A 133 -14.13 -12.62 37.85
CA PHE A 133 -15.18 -12.85 38.81
C PHE A 133 -15.21 -14.37 39.13
N GLY A 134 -14.42 -14.79 40.09
CA GLY A 134 -14.25 -16.20 40.38
C GLY A 134 -13.67 -16.97 39.20
N MET A 135 -14.44 -17.89 38.63
CA MET A 135 -14.04 -18.66 37.45
C MET A 135 -14.35 -17.96 36.10
N HIS A 136 -14.98 -16.79 36.13
CA HIS A 136 -15.39 -16.05 34.96
C HIS A 136 -14.38 -14.92 34.69
N ASN A 137 -13.74 -14.92 33.53
CA ASN A 137 -12.91 -13.84 33.04
C ASN A 137 -13.64 -13.11 31.92
N VAL A 138 -13.84 -11.80 32.09
CA VAL A 138 -14.53 -10.96 31.12
C VAL A 138 -13.57 -9.89 30.64
N GLY A 139 -13.44 -9.77 29.34
CA GLY A 139 -12.69 -8.71 28.69
C GLY A 139 -13.54 -7.95 27.67
N GLY A 140 -13.27 -6.68 27.54
CA GLY A 140 -13.92 -5.83 26.54
C GLY A 140 -12.97 -4.73 26.06
N MET A 141 -13.07 -4.41 24.79
CA MET A 141 -12.36 -3.29 24.17
C MET A 141 -13.30 -2.59 23.20
N LEU A 142 -13.32 -1.27 23.25
CA LEU A 142 -13.94 -0.43 22.21
C LEU A 142 -12.91 0.57 21.75
N MET A 143 -12.69 0.66 20.45
CA MET A 143 -11.68 1.50 19.84
C MET A 143 -12.29 2.32 18.71
N TYR A 144 -11.99 3.61 18.69
CA TYR A 144 -12.16 4.49 17.53
C TYR A 144 -10.80 4.79 16.93
N MET A 145 -10.69 4.72 15.61
CA MET A 145 -9.49 5.14 14.89
C MET A 145 -9.83 6.03 13.70
N GLN A 146 -8.92 6.94 13.39
CA GLN A 146 -8.96 7.78 12.20
C GLN A 146 -7.56 7.95 11.64
N ARG A 147 -7.43 7.79 10.34
CA ARG A 147 -6.20 8.05 9.59
C ARG A 147 -6.50 9.06 8.49
N ASP A 148 -5.67 10.10 8.40
CA ASP A 148 -5.64 11.09 7.31
C ASP A 148 -4.26 11.04 6.67
N TYR A 149 -4.16 10.52 5.46
CA TYR A 149 -2.93 10.47 4.67
C TYR A 149 -3.05 11.39 3.47
N LYS A 150 -2.11 12.30 3.31
CA LYS A 150 -2.09 13.26 2.21
C LYS A 150 -0.72 13.27 1.54
N SER A 151 -0.66 12.89 0.26
CA SER A 151 0.51 12.99 -0.61
C SER A 151 0.28 13.89 -1.82
N GLY A 152 -0.93 14.32 -2.06
CA GLY A 152 -1.36 15.15 -3.17
C GLY A 152 -2.38 16.20 -2.73
N VAL A 153 -3.25 16.60 -3.64
CA VAL A 153 -4.30 17.59 -3.37
C VAL A 153 -5.36 17.01 -2.43
N LEU A 154 -5.78 15.79 -2.68
CA LEU A 154 -6.83 15.11 -1.91
C LEU A 154 -6.22 14.15 -0.89
N PRO A 155 -6.72 14.15 0.35
CA PRO A 155 -6.30 13.18 1.35
C PRO A 155 -6.97 11.82 1.13
N ASN A 156 -6.34 10.75 1.62
CA ASN A 156 -6.96 9.44 1.83
C ASN A 156 -7.35 9.31 3.29
N ARG A 157 -8.64 9.21 3.57
CA ARG A 157 -9.18 9.11 4.91
C ARG A 157 -9.85 7.78 5.15
N ASN A 158 -9.49 7.18 6.27
CA ASN A 158 -10.12 6.00 6.81
C ASN A 158 -10.49 6.28 8.26
N GLN A 159 -11.67 5.84 8.67
CA GLN A 159 -12.08 5.89 10.07
C GLN A 159 -12.90 4.66 10.41
N GLY A 160 -12.91 4.29 11.68
CA GLY A 160 -13.68 3.15 12.10
C GLY A 160 -13.84 3.05 13.60
N VAL A 161 -14.85 2.31 13.97
CA VAL A 161 -15.07 1.84 15.34
C VAL A 161 -14.89 0.33 15.33
N SER A 162 -14.12 -0.19 16.26
CA SER A 162 -13.97 -1.63 16.44
C SER A 162 -14.16 -2.01 17.90
N GLY A 163 -14.70 -3.18 18.12
CA GLY A 163 -14.90 -3.71 19.44
C GLY A 163 -14.53 -5.17 19.55
N ARG A 164 -14.15 -5.57 20.75
CA ARG A 164 -13.82 -6.94 21.11
C ARG A 164 -14.44 -7.25 22.46
N LEU A 165 -15.10 -8.38 22.55
CA LEU A 165 -15.60 -8.94 23.79
C LEU A 165 -15.00 -10.35 23.94
N THR A 166 -14.44 -10.63 25.10
CA THR A 166 -13.88 -11.94 25.43
C THR A 166 -14.50 -12.45 26.72
N TYR A 167 -14.78 -13.74 26.74
CA TYR A 167 -15.29 -14.43 27.89
C TYR A 167 -14.60 -15.79 28.04
N ASP A 168 -14.18 -16.09 29.24
CA ASP A 168 -13.52 -17.35 29.61
C ASP A 168 -14.17 -17.86 30.89
N TYR A 169 -14.53 -19.13 30.88
CA TYR A 169 -15.03 -19.84 32.06
C TYR A 169 -14.05 -20.92 32.49
N GLY A 170 -13.37 -20.67 33.59
CA GLY A 170 -12.45 -21.64 34.21
C GLY A 170 -11.34 -22.11 33.32
N GLN A 171 -10.92 -21.32 32.33
CA GLN A 171 -9.96 -21.68 31.29
C GLN A 171 -10.34 -22.95 30.49
N ARG A 172 -11.65 -23.23 30.40
CA ARG A 172 -12.22 -24.37 29.65
C ARG A 172 -12.94 -23.93 28.40
N TYR A 173 -13.86 -23.00 28.56
CA TYR A 173 -14.70 -22.45 27.48
C TYR A 173 -14.31 -21.03 27.20
N LEU A 174 -13.86 -20.77 26.00
CA LEU A 174 -13.39 -19.47 25.52
C LEU A 174 -14.35 -18.99 24.44
N VAL A 175 -14.84 -17.79 24.58
CA VAL A 175 -15.71 -17.13 23.60
C VAL A 175 -15.15 -15.77 23.30
N GLU A 176 -15.05 -15.43 22.03
CA GLU A 176 -14.65 -14.10 21.60
C GLU A 176 -15.57 -13.62 20.49
N PHE A 177 -15.99 -12.36 20.61
CA PHE A 177 -16.74 -11.65 19.59
C PHE A 177 -15.99 -10.38 19.23
N ASN A 178 -15.74 -10.18 17.94
CA ASN A 178 -15.12 -8.99 17.39
C ASN A 178 -16.06 -8.33 16.40
N PHE A 179 -15.98 -7.02 16.26
CA PHE A 179 -16.60 -6.30 15.18
C PHE A 179 -15.75 -5.11 14.74
N GLY A 180 -15.86 -4.76 13.49
CA GLY A 180 -15.36 -3.52 12.91
C GLY A 180 -16.49 -2.83 12.15
N TYR A 181 -16.66 -1.53 12.35
CA TYR A 181 -17.49 -0.67 11.53
C TYR A 181 -16.57 0.37 10.89
N ASN A 182 -16.15 0.09 9.66
CA ASN A 182 -15.08 0.82 8.99
C ASN A 182 -15.62 1.62 7.82
N GLY A 183 -15.06 2.81 7.62
CA GLY A 183 -15.42 3.72 6.55
C GLY A 183 -14.23 4.17 5.70
N THR A 184 -14.46 4.31 4.38
CA THR A 184 -13.49 4.76 3.40
C THR A 184 -14.07 5.85 2.50
N GLU A 185 -13.24 6.81 2.09
CA GLU A 185 -13.62 7.84 1.12
C GLU A 185 -13.65 7.36 -0.33
N ARG A 186 -13.12 6.17 -0.61
CA ARG A 186 -13.08 5.60 -1.96
C ARG A 186 -14.46 5.29 -2.52
N LEU A 187 -15.44 5.04 -1.63
CA LEU A 187 -16.80 4.66 -1.98
C LEU A 187 -17.78 5.84 -1.90
N ALA A 188 -18.93 5.71 -2.57
CA ALA A 188 -20.00 6.69 -2.54
C ALA A 188 -20.56 6.87 -1.12
N LYS A 189 -21.20 8.02 -0.85
CA LYS A 189 -21.63 8.41 0.49
C LYS A 189 -22.49 7.36 1.20
N GLY A 190 -23.31 6.59 0.47
CA GLY A 190 -24.16 5.55 1.04
C GLY A 190 -23.44 4.24 1.36
N ASP A 191 -22.31 3.95 0.68
CA ASP A 191 -21.62 2.68 0.72
C ASP A 191 -20.26 2.76 1.45
N ARG A 192 -19.95 3.91 2.06
CA ARG A 192 -18.66 4.17 2.70
C ARG A 192 -18.40 3.29 3.89
N PHE A 193 -19.44 3.04 4.70
CA PHE A 193 -19.32 2.33 5.97
C PHE A 193 -19.91 0.94 5.86
N GLU A 194 -19.18 -0.05 6.39
CA GLU A 194 -19.67 -1.42 6.46
C GLU A 194 -19.29 -2.09 7.78
N PHE A 195 -20.14 -3.03 8.21
CA PHE A 195 -20.01 -3.78 9.45
C PHE A 195 -19.39 -5.17 9.20
N PHE A 196 -18.33 -5.48 9.93
CA PHE A 196 -17.54 -6.70 9.79
C PHE A 196 -17.49 -7.44 11.13
N PRO A 197 -18.44 -8.34 11.41
CA PRO A 197 -18.44 -9.15 12.61
C PRO A 197 -17.56 -10.40 12.47
N ALA A 198 -17.02 -10.86 13.61
CA ALA A 198 -16.36 -12.14 13.73
C ALA A 198 -16.61 -12.75 15.10
N ALA A 199 -16.75 -14.06 15.18
CA ALA A 199 -16.88 -14.79 16.44
C ALA A 199 -15.93 -15.98 16.45
N SER A 200 -15.41 -16.30 17.63
CA SER A 200 -14.60 -17.50 17.85
C SER A 200 -14.96 -18.20 19.14
N LEU A 201 -14.81 -19.52 19.12
CA LEU A 201 -15.05 -20.42 20.22
C LEU A 201 -13.79 -21.27 20.44
N GLY A 202 -13.45 -21.50 21.70
CA GLY A 202 -12.39 -22.40 22.09
C GLY A 202 -12.85 -23.31 23.23
N TRP A 203 -12.52 -24.57 23.13
CA TRP A 203 -12.75 -25.53 24.21
C TRP A 203 -11.43 -26.21 24.56
N VAL A 204 -10.97 -25.97 25.78
CA VAL A 204 -9.79 -26.62 26.34
C VAL A 204 -10.20 -27.92 27.00
N VAL A 205 -10.29 -28.98 26.23
CA VAL A 205 -10.76 -30.32 26.64
C VAL A 205 -9.88 -30.88 27.76
N SER A 206 -8.57 -30.61 27.70
CA SER A 206 -7.63 -31.06 28.74
C SER A 206 -7.89 -30.47 30.13
N ASN A 207 -8.66 -29.36 30.22
CA ASN A 207 -9.02 -28.76 31.50
C ASN A 207 -10.32 -29.30 32.09
N GLU A 208 -11.00 -30.24 31.40
CA GLU A 208 -12.21 -30.87 31.90
C GLU A 208 -11.90 -31.95 32.94
N PRO A 209 -12.77 -32.13 33.96
CA PRO A 209 -12.57 -33.15 34.99
C PRO A 209 -12.49 -34.57 34.43
N PHE A 210 -13.28 -34.89 33.40
CA PHE A 210 -13.26 -36.23 32.77
C PHE A 210 -11.96 -36.54 32.05
N PHE A 211 -11.15 -35.55 31.74
CA PHE A 211 -9.88 -35.67 31.01
C PHE A 211 -8.70 -36.04 31.94
N GLU A 212 -8.89 -35.97 33.26
CA GLU A 212 -7.83 -36.19 34.25
C GLU A 212 -7.01 -37.47 34.06
N PRO A 213 -7.60 -38.66 33.72
CA PRO A 213 -6.84 -39.87 33.51
C PRO A 213 -5.87 -39.81 32.32
N LEU A 214 -6.12 -38.94 31.37
CA LEU A 214 -5.31 -38.81 30.13
C LEU A 214 -4.21 -37.74 30.26
N ARG A 215 -4.21 -36.88 31.30
CA ARG A 215 -3.24 -35.78 31.49
C ARG A 215 -1.79 -36.24 31.55
N ASN A 216 -1.51 -37.50 31.92
CA ASN A 216 -0.17 -38.04 31.93
C ASN A 216 0.43 -38.24 30.54
N LYS A 217 -0.40 -38.27 29.48
CA LYS A 217 0.00 -38.48 28.08
C LYS A 217 -0.30 -37.26 27.21
N ILE A 218 -1.40 -36.58 27.51
CA ILE A 218 -1.90 -35.42 26.73
C ILE A 218 -1.95 -34.24 27.68
N ASP A 219 -1.01 -33.30 27.54
CA ASP A 219 -0.89 -32.12 28.41
C ASP A 219 -1.86 -31.03 28.01
N ASN A 220 -2.09 -30.87 26.72
CA ASN A 220 -3.04 -29.90 26.20
C ASN A 220 -3.81 -30.49 25.03
N LEU A 221 -5.11 -30.38 25.09
CA LEU A 221 -6.02 -30.62 23.98
C LEU A 221 -7.01 -29.48 23.90
N LYS A 222 -6.91 -28.67 22.86
CA LYS A 222 -7.78 -27.53 22.63
C LYS A 222 -8.37 -27.61 21.23
N LEU A 223 -9.67 -27.47 21.16
CA LEU A 223 -10.43 -27.27 19.93
C LEU A 223 -10.77 -25.81 19.76
N ARG A 224 -10.64 -25.28 18.57
CA ARG A 224 -10.99 -23.90 18.24
C ARG A 224 -11.74 -23.82 16.94
N ALA A 225 -12.66 -22.86 16.88
CA ALA A 225 -13.37 -22.54 15.66
C ALA A 225 -13.59 -21.03 15.59
N SER A 226 -13.40 -20.44 14.43
CA SER A 226 -13.70 -19.03 14.19
C SER A 226 -14.44 -18.85 12.87
N TYR A 227 -15.35 -17.89 12.86
CA TYR A 227 -16.03 -17.45 11.66
C TYR A 227 -16.12 -15.93 11.66
N GLY A 228 -15.73 -15.30 10.55
CA GLY A 228 -15.75 -13.85 10.45
C GLY A 228 -15.95 -13.32 9.04
N LEU A 229 -16.43 -12.09 8.98
CA LEU A 229 -16.50 -11.27 7.78
C LEU A 229 -15.38 -10.23 7.85
N VAL A 230 -14.58 -10.13 6.79
CA VAL A 230 -13.51 -9.13 6.62
C VAL A 230 -13.79 -8.33 5.37
N GLY A 231 -13.60 -7.02 5.43
CA GLY A 231 -13.71 -6.11 4.29
C GLY A 231 -12.38 -5.56 3.83
N SER A 232 -12.27 -5.32 2.52
CA SER A 232 -11.17 -4.56 1.94
C SER A 232 -11.72 -3.46 1.03
N ASP A 233 -11.17 -2.25 1.15
CA ASP A 233 -11.42 -1.13 0.25
C ASP A 233 -10.32 -0.99 -0.81
N GLU A 234 -9.39 -1.95 -0.87
CA GLU A 234 -8.31 -1.96 -1.85
C GLU A 234 -8.83 -2.35 -3.22
N THR A 235 -8.60 -1.49 -4.19
CA THR A 235 -9.16 -1.67 -5.54
C THR A 235 -8.18 -2.32 -6.51
N GLY A 236 -6.94 -2.55 -6.08
CA GLY A 236 -5.86 -3.04 -6.96
C GLY A 236 -5.53 -2.10 -8.13
N THR A 237 -6.06 -0.90 -8.12
CA THR A 237 -5.88 0.10 -9.16
C THR A 237 -5.18 1.35 -8.63
N LYS A 238 -4.57 2.13 -9.52
CA LYS A 238 -4.01 3.46 -9.18
C LYS A 238 -5.09 4.50 -8.86
N TRP A 239 -6.36 4.15 -9.01
CA TRP A 239 -7.49 5.06 -8.81
C TRP A 239 -7.87 5.09 -7.33
N GLY A 240 -7.31 6.06 -6.61
CA GLY A 240 -7.53 6.17 -5.16
C GLY A 240 -8.89 6.72 -4.74
N HIS A 241 -9.55 7.54 -5.58
CA HIS A 241 -10.75 8.30 -5.19
C HIS A 241 -11.81 8.27 -6.29
N PHE A 242 -13.07 8.53 -5.89
CA PHE A 242 -14.20 8.78 -6.79
C PHE A 242 -14.46 7.67 -7.81
N LEU A 243 -14.37 6.42 -7.38
CA LEU A 243 -14.71 5.27 -8.26
C LEU A 243 -16.15 5.33 -8.80
N TYR A 244 -17.02 6.03 -8.12
CA TYR A 244 -18.42 6.24 -8.46
C TYR A 244 -18.65 7.40 -9.44
N LEU A 245 -17.58 8.04 -9.95
CA LEU A 245 -17.64 9.11 -10.95
C LEU A 245 -16.86 8.72 -12.20
N ASP A 246 -17.35 9.17 -13.37
CA ASP A 246 -16.58 9.09 -14.61
C ASP A 246 -15.38 10.03 -14.55
N ASP A 247 -14.25 9.59 -15.10
CA ASP A 247 -13.08 10.43 -15.31
C ASP A 247 -13.02 10.85 -16.78
N VAL A 248 -13.15 12.17 -17.01
CA VAL A 248 -13.26 12.76 -18.35
C VAL A 248 -12.09 13.71 -18.57
N LYS A 249 -11.27 13.43 -19.57
CA LYS A 249 -10.27 14.37 -20.08
C LYS A 249 -10.86 15.19 -21.20
N LEU A 250 -10.91 16.50 -21.03
CA LEU A 250 -11.52 17.43 -21.99
C LEU A 250 -10.69 17.59 -23.27
N ASN A 251 -9.35 17.52 -23.15
CA ASN A 251 -8.41 17.63 -24.26
C ASN A 251 -7.59 16.34 -24.37
N SER A 252 -8.15 15.34 -25.02
CA SER A 252 -7.52 14.01 -25.17
C SER A 252 -7.59 13.53 -26.61
N LEU A 253 -8.26 12.43 -26.87
CA LEU A 253 -8.41 11.89 -28.20
C LEU A 253 -9.18 12.85 -29.08
N GLY A 254 -8.70 13.04 -30.29
CA GLY A 254 -9.33 13.89 -31.28
C GLY A 254 -9.17 13.31 -32.67
N TYR A 255 -9.49 14.08 -33.65
CA TYR A 255 -9.37 13.73 -35.05
C TYR A 255 -8.90 14.92 -35.90
N SER A 256 -8.33 14.63 -37.02
CA SER A 256 -7.91 15.63 -37.99
C SER A 256 -9.00 15.85 -39.04
N THR A 257 -9.35 17.10 -39.29
CA THR A 257 -10.38 17.47 -40.25
C THR A 257 -9.91 18.55 -41.20
N GLY A 258 -10.65 18.71 -42.31
CA GLY A 258 -10.38 19.73 -43.29
C GLY A 258 -9.22 19.40 -44.23
N TYR A 259 -8.97 20.28 -45.18
CA TYR A 259 -7.94 20.15 -46.20
C TYR A 259 -6.52 20.13 -45.59
N ASP A 260 -6.31 20.91 -44.51
CA ASP A 260 -5.00 21.05 -43.82
C ASP A 260 -4.76 19.98 -42.74
N TRP A 261 -5.62 18.99 -42.62
CA TRP A 261 -5.51 17.93 -41.60
C TRP A 261 -5.31 18.47 -40.16
N LYS A 262 -5.95 19.60 -39.86
CA LYS A 262 -5.85 20.21 -38.55
C LYS A 262 -6.40 19.28 -37.48
N TYR A 263 -5.55 18.91 -36.53
CA TYR A 263 -5.92 18.09 -35.39
C TYR A 263 -6.77 18.90 -34.41
N MET A 264 -7.91 18.35 -34.03
CA MET A 264 -8.79 18.92 -33.01
C MET A 264 -8.95 17.90 -31.88
N SER A 265 -8.47 18.25 -30.68
CA SER A 265 -8.68 17.42 -29.50
C SER A 265 -10.13 17.53 -29.01
N GLY A 266 -10.64 16.46 -28.41
CA GLY A 266 -11.98 16.37 -27.88
C GLY A 266 -12.03 15.74 -26.49
N PRO A 267 -13.20 15.71 -25.88
CA PRO A 267 -13.38 15.02 -24.61
C PRO A 267 -13.31 13.50 -24.81
N ASN A 268 -12.69 12.82 -23.84
CA ASN A 268 -12.63 11.36 -23.80
C ASN A 268 -12.82 10.86 -22.37
N ILE A 269 -13.63 9.80 -22.20
CA ILE A 269 -13.79 9.13 -20.92
C ILE A 269 -12.60 8.19 -20.74
N THR A 270 -11.76 8.48 -19.75
CA THR A 270 -10.58 7.69 -19.39
C THR A 270 -10.91 6.59 -18.38
N ARG A 271 -12.00 6.76 -17.64
CA ARG A 271 -12.57 5.77 -16.72
C ARG A 271 -14.07 5.98 -16.60
N TYR A 272 -14.83 4.92 -16.78
CA TYR A 272 -16.25 4.89 -16.44
C TYR A 272 -16.42 4.70 -14.94
N HIS A 273 -17.47 5.30 -14.36
CA HIS A 273 -17.87 5.06 -12.99
C HIS A 273 -18.12 3.57 -12.75
N VAL A 274 -17.83 3.14 -11.53
CA VAL A 274 -18.15 1.77 -11.10
C VAL A 274 -19.56 1.77 -10.50
N PRO A 275 -20.55 1.17 -11.20
CA PRO A 275 -21.90 1.09 -10.65
C PRO A 275 -21.89 0.25 -9.38
N ASN A 276 -22.49 0.76 -8.29
CA ASN A 276 -22.59 0.08 -7.01
C ASN A 276 -21.21 -0.36 -6.45
N ALA A 277 -20.22 0.53 -6.59
CA ALA A 277 -18.91 0.30 -5.99
C ALA A 277 -19.06 0.01 -4.49
N SER A 278 -18.60 -1.13 -4.04
CA SER A 278 -18.77 -1.60 -2.66
C SER A 278 -17.48 -2.25 -2.13
N TRP A 279 -17.47 -2.52 -0.84
CA TRP A 279 -16.39 -3.27 -0.21
C TRP A 279 -16.23 -4.66 -0.81
N GLU A 280 -15.00 -5.09 -1.02
CA GLU A 280 -14.67 -6.50 -1.17
C GLU A 280 -14.92 -7.20 0.16
N ARG A 281 -15.61 -8.34 0.13
CA ARG A 281 -16.00 -9.09 1.33
C ARG A 281 -15.37 -10.47 1.30
N SER A 282 -14.69 -10.82 2.39
CA SER A 282 -14.15 -12.16 2.62
C SER A 282 -14.82 -12.79 3.83
N LYS A 283 -15.51 -13.89 3.63
CA LYS A 283 -16.02 -14.77 4.68
C LYS A 283 -14.98 -15.82 4.97
N LYS A 284 -14.54 -15.89 6.23
CA LYS A 284 -13.48 -16.80 6.67
C LYS A 284 -14.02 -17.73 7.74
N LEU A 285 -13.78 -19.03 7.56
CA LEU A 285 -13.98 -20.09 8.56
C LEU A 285 -12.61 -20.70 8.85
N ASP A 286 -12.31 -20.90 10.13
CA ASP A 286 -11.13 -21.60 10.59
C ASP A 286 -11.52 -22.56 11.70
N ILE A 287 -11.09 -23.83 11.62
CA ILE A 287 -11.29 -24.86 12.63
C ILE A 287 -9.94 -25.47 12.94
N GLY A 288 -9.53 -25.40 14.19
CA GLY A 288 -8.20 -25.81 14.63
C GLY A 288 -8.20 -26.75 15.81
N LEU A 289 -7.15 -27.55 15.85
CA LEU A 289 -6.80 -28.46 16.93
C LEU A 289 -5.39 -28.15 17.41
N ASP A 290 -5.25 -27.88 18.71
CA ASP A 290 -3.96 -27.74 19.38
C ASP A 290 -3.78 -28.92 20.33
N LEU A 291 -2.73 -29.73 20.12
CA LEU A 291 -2.45 -30.93 20.89
C LEU A 291 -1.00 -30.93 21.38
N THR A 292 -0.80 -31.13 22.68
CA THR A 292 0.52 -31.33 23.28
C THR A 292 0.59 -32.69 23.92
N LEU A 293 1.56 -33.50 23.50
CA LEU A 293 1.78 -34.86 24.00
C LEU A 293 3.12 -34.96 24.78
N PHE A 294 3.09 -35.69 25.88
CA PHE A 294 4.27 -36.02 26.67
C PHE A 294 5.13 -34.80 27.07
N ARG A 295 4.55 -33.60 27.18
CA ARG A 295 5.19 -32.29 27.48
C ARG A 295 6.19 -31.79 26.43
N HIS A 296 6.45 -32.57 25.39
CA HIS A 296 7.51 -32.30 24.43
C HIS A 296 7.01 -32.17 22.99
N TRP A 297 5.92 -32.80 22.66
CA TRP A 297 5.45 -32.88 21.28
C TRP A 297 4.20 -32.03 21.08
N ASN A 298 4.34 -30.93 20.36
CA ASN A 298 3.26 -30.03 20.00
C ASN A 298 2.81 -30.31 18.56
N ILE A 299 1.53 -30.45 18.36
CA ILE A 299 0.88 -30.69 17.07
C ILE A 299 -0.23 -29.66 16.93
N VAL A 300 -0.24 -28.94 15.83
CA VAL A 300 -1.31 -28.00 15.46
C VAL A 300 -1.82 -28.39 14.09
N ALA A 301 -3.12 -28.50 13.94
CA ALA A 301 -3.78 -28.80 12.68
C ALA A 301 -4.94 -27.84 12.47
N ASP A 302 -5.00 -27.22 11.33
CA ASP A 302 -6.02 -26.26 10.96
C ASP A 302 -6.65 -26.60 9.63
N TYR A 303 -7.95 -26.39 9.55
CA TYR A 303 -8.71 -26.34 8.33
C TYR A 303 -9.25 -24.94 8.15
N PHE A 304 -8.97 -24.30 6.99
CA PHE A 304 -9.51 -23.00 6.67
C PHE A 304 -10.32 -23.02 5.37
N TYR A 305 -11.33 -22.18 5.34
CA TYR A 305 -12.13 -21.88 4.15
C TYR A 305 -12.36 -20.38 4.05
N GLU A 306 -12.03 -19.80 2.91
CA GLU A 306 -12.23 -18.38 2.62
C GLU A 306 -13.04 -18.23 1.33
N LYS A 307 -14.10 -17.43 1.40
CA LYS A 307 -14.90 -17.04 0.24
C LYS A 307 -14.86 -15.54 0.08
N ARG A 308 -14.15 -15.08 -0.95
CA ARG A 308 -14.10 -13.69 -1.35
C ARG A 308 -15.14 -13.39 -2.40
N THR A 309 -15.83 -12.26 -2.25
CA THR A 309 -16.87 -11.77 -3.16
C THR A 309 -16.74 -10.27 -3.33
N ASN A 310 -17.41 -9.73 -4.34
CA ASN A 310 -17.37 -8.31 -4.66
C ASN A 310 -15.98 -7.78 -5.00
N ILE A 311 -15.07 -8.62 -5.52
CA ILE A 311 -13.75 -8.18 -5.96
C ILE A 311 -13.91 -7.26 -7.16
N LEU A 312 -13.36 -6.06 -7.07
CA LEU A 312 -13.38 -5.10 -8.17
C LEU A 312 -12.45 -5.57 -9.29
N MET A 313 -12.99 -5.76 -10.48
CA MET A 313 -12.23 -6.20 -11.64
C MET A 313 -12.72 -5.62 -12.96
N PRO A 314 -11.83 -5.53 -13.96
CA PRO A 314 -12.21 -5.04 -15.28
C PRO A 314 -13.13 -6.03 -16.02
N ARG A 315 -14.11 -5.52 -16.73
CA ARG A 315 -15.09 -6.28 -17.52
C ARG A 315 -14.56 -6.58 -18.92
N TYR A 316 -13.52 -7.39 -19.04
CA TYR A 316 -12.96 -7.79 -20.34
C TYR A 316 -13.91 -8.64 -21.21
N THR A 317 -14.98 -9.18 -20.62
CA THR A 317 -15.99 -9.95 -21.35
C THR A 317 -16.92 -9.07 -22.21
N TRP A 318 -16.89 -7.77 -22.03
CA TRP A 318 -17.67 -6.86 -22.84
C TRP A 318 -17.03 -6.67 -24.21
N ALA A 319 -17.83 -6.78 -25.25
CA ALA A 319 -17.35 -6.68 -26.60
C ALA A 319 -16.88 -5.27 -26.91
N LYS A 320 -15.73 -5.13 -27.59
CA LYS A 320 -15.19 -3.82 -28.00
C LYS A 320 -16.15 -3.05 -28.94
N GLN A 321 -17.02 -3.78 -29.64
CA GLN A 321 -18.03 -3.21 -30.53
C GLN A 321 -19.06 -2.33 -29.80
N LEU A 322 -19.17 -2.42 -28.47
CA LEU A 322 -20.00 -1.54 -27.66
C LEU A 322 -19.48 -0.08 -27.62
N GLY A 323 -18.29 0.19 -28.17
CA GLY A 323 -17.77 1.55 -28.33
C GLY A 323 -17.21 2.18 -27.05
N TYR A 324 -16.93 1.41 -26.01
CA TYR A 324 -16.30 1.94 -24.79
C TYR A 324 -14.88 2.43 -25.07
N SER A 325 -14.58 3.68 -24.69
CA SER A 325 -13.24 4.28 -24.80
C SER A 325 -12.27 3.73 -23.75
N ALA A 326 -12.77 3.23 -22.63
CA ALA A 326 -12.03 2.59 -21.56
C ALA A 326 -12.75 1.31 -21.09
N THR A 327 -12.03 0.35 -20.52
CA THR A 327 -12.64 -0.87 -19.99
C THR A 327 -13.46 -0.56 -18.73
N PRO A 328 -14.77 -0.84 -18.69
CA PRO A 328 -15.58 -0.68 -17.49
C PRO A 328 -15.15 -1.64 -16.39
N TRP A 329 -15.34 -1.23 -15.13
CA TRP A 329 -15.04 -2.02 -13.96
C TRP A 329 -16.30 -2.30 -13.14
N SER A 330 -16.32 -3.40 -12.42
CA SER A 330 -17.40 -3.71 -11.48
C SER A 330 -16.98 -4.73 -10.41
N ASN A 331 -17.74 -4.77 -9.31
CA ASN A 331 -17.53 -5.69 -8.19
C ASN A 331 -18.15 -7.06 -8.48
N VAL A 332 -17.53 -7.86 -9.35
CA VAL A 332 -18.06 -9.15 -9.82
C VAL A 332 -17.16 -10.34 -9.55
N GLY A 333 -15.94 -10.10 -9.15
CA GLY A 333 -14.96 -11.17 -8.87
C GLY A 333 -15.37 -11.99 -7.66
N LYS A 334 -15.13 -13.29 -7.75
CA LYS A 334 -15.31 -14.26 -6.67
C LYS A 334 -14.13 -15.21 -6.64
N VAL A 335 -13.67 -15.53 -5.45
CA VAL A 335 -12.58 -16.50 -5.23
C VAL A 335 -12.93 -17.34 -4.01
N ASP A 336 -12.81 -18.65 -4.13
CA ASP A 336 -12.87 -19.59 -3.03
C ASP A 336 -11.47 -20.15 -2.79
N ASN A 337 -11.03 -20.13 -1.54
CA ASN A 337 -9.75 -20.65 -1.10
C ASN A 337 -9.96 -21.54 0.14
N TRP A 338 -9.37 -22.72 0.15
CA TRP A 338 -9.46 -23.62 1.28
C TRP A 338 -8.22 -24.51 1.36
N GLY A 339 -7.94 -25.01 2.55
CA GLY A 339 -6.79 -25.86 2.73
C GLY A 339 -6.67 -26.37 4.15
N TRP A 340 -5.62 -27.15 4.35
CA TRP A 340 -5.18 -27.69 5.62
C TRP A 340 -3.79 -27.15 5.92
N GLU A 341 -3.57 -26.78 7.17
CA GLU A 341 -2.26 -26.42 7.69
C GLU A 341 -1.91 -27.39 8.81
N PHE A 342 -0.67 -27.86 8.80
CA PHE A 342 -0.17 -28.78 9.81
C PHE A 342 1.20 -28.33 10.29
N SER A 343 1.36 -28.21 11.58
CA SER A 343 2.62 -27.86 12.23
C SER A 343 2.92 -28.86 13.35
N THR A 344 4.16 -29.29 13.46
CA THR A 344 4.61 -30.14 14.55
C THR A 344 5.98 -29.68 15.05
N SER A 345 6.16 -29.68 16.37
CA SER A 345 7.42 -29.40 17.01
C SER A 345 7.67 -30.32 18.19
N TYR A 346 8.92 -30.74 18.34
CA TYR A 346 9.37 -31.58 19.45
C TYR A 346 10.50 -30.83 20.19
N HIS A 347 10.40 -30.73 21.52
CA HIS A 347 11.35 -30.02 22.39
C HIS A 347 11.97 -30.94 23.40
#